data_f3aeb2e62e363627cf8f2ee80f107b3e
#
_entry.id   f3aeb2e62e363627cf8f2ee80f107b3e
#
_cell.length_a   1.000
_cell.length_b   1.000
_cell.length_c   1.000
_cell.angle_alpha   90.00
_cell.angle_beta   90.00
_cell.angle_gamma   90.00
#
_symmetry.space_group_name_H-M   'P 1'
#
loop_
_entity.id
_entity.type
_entity.pdbx_description
1 polymer ?
#
loop_
_entity_poly.entity_id
_entity_poly.type
_entity_poly.pdbx_seq_one_letter_code
_entity_poly.pdbx_strand_id
1 'polypeptide(L)'
;MAQIGVSAMKRIEDLLDIGSFVEIGSYISSRNTDFNLSDKDTPKDGVWTGYGTINDSLVYVYSQDSSVLGGSIGEMHAKKIVALYDMAMKMGAPVIGLIDCAGLRLEESFDALDAFGKIYLAQTKASGVIPQIQAVFGLSGGGMAISNGLSDFVFMEQDKAKVFVNSPNAIAGNSQDKNDFSSAKFQSESTALVDFIGTETEIISGIRELISVLPANNEDDMSYIECSDDLNRTTPELIDRISDPALAMNTISDSGYVLEVKKNYAREMFTGFIRLNGNTVGVVANRRVLYDEKGEIAQEFENVLSHQGSDKAAGFVDFCDAFNIPMLTLVDVKGYRATKCSEKRMPKSGAGLTFAYANATVPKVSLIVGDAYGSAALSMNSKSIGADIVFAWESAKMGMMNASEAVKIIYSKEIDSSDDIKSTLDEKTKEYENLQNSVVYAARRGYVDDIITVADTRKRLIAAFEMLFTKKEDRPYKKHGTI
;
A
#
# COMPACT_ATOMS: atom_id res chain seq x y z
N MET A 1 -21.24 2.00 33.09
CA MET A 1 -21.66 3.04 32.12
C MET A 1 -21.06 2.64 30.78
N ALA A 2 -21.87 2.33 29.78
CA ALA A 2 -21.36 2.11 28.44
C ALA A 2 -20.69 3.42 28.01
N GLN A 3 -19.42 3.36 27.58
CA GLN A 3 -18.74 4.48 26.96
C GLN A 3 -19.54 4.83 25.70
N ILE A 4 -20.21 5.99 25.71
CA ILE A 4 -20.90 6.52 24.54
C ILE A 4 -19.81 6.74 23.50
N GLY A 5 -19.80 5.96 22.42
CA GLY A 5 -18.87 6.14 21.31
C GLY A 5 -19.04 7.52 20.68
N VAL A 6 -18.03 7.97 19.95
CA VAL A 6 -18.10 9.21 19.17
C VAL A 6 -19.23 9.06 18.14
N SER A 7 -20.09 10.06 18.01
CA SER A 7 -21.24 10.00 17.07
C SER A 7 -20.76 10.04 15.62
N ALA A 8 -21.54 9.48 14.70
CA ALA A 8 -21.25 9.48 13.27
C ALA A 8 -21.03 10.91 12.72
N MET A 9 -21.80 11.88 13.20
CA MET A 9 -21.64 13.29 12.82
C MET A 9 -20.35 13.88 13.37
N LYS A 10 -20.01 13.57 14.63
CA LYS A 10 -18.77 14.07 15.24
C LYS A 10 -17.51 13.59 14.48
N ARG A 11 -17.50 12.35 13.98
CA ARG A 11 -16.42 11.84 13.13
C ARG A 11 -16.27 12.65 11.85
N ILE A 12 -17.37 13.07 11.22
CA ILE A 12 -17.35 13.96 10.04
C ILE A 12 -16.76 15.32 10.41
N GLU A 13 -17.21 15.92 11.52
CA GLU A 13 -16.71 17.23 11.99
C GLU A 13 -15.21 17.19 12.30
N ASP A 14 -14.71 16.10 12.90
CA ASP A 14 -13.30 15.93 13.23
C ASP A 14 -12.43 15.66 11.98
N LEU A 15 -13.01 15.05 10.95
CA LEU A 15 -12.33 14.72 9.70
C LEU A 15 -12.18 15.94 8.78
N LEU A 16 -13.24 16.71 8.62
CA LEU A 16 -13.31 17.80 7.64
C LEU A 16 -12.81 19.13 8.22
N ASP A 17 -12.51 20.06 7.35
CA ASP A 17 -12.17 21.41 7.73
C ASP A 17 -13.38 22.09 8.39
N ILE A 18 -13.11 22.94 9.37
CA ILE A 18 -14.16 23.54 10.22
C ILE A 18 -15.22 24.27 9.37
N GLY A 19 -16.48 23.81 9.50
CA GLY A 19 -17.62 24.43 8.83
C GLY A 19 -17.75 24.11 7.33
N SER A 20 -16.91 23.21 6.78
CA SER A 20 -16.97 22.85 5.36
C SER A 20 -18.02 21.79 5.02
N PHE A 21 -18.55 21.06 6.00
CA PHE A 21 -19.50 19.97 5.73
C PHE A 21 -20.83 20.45 5.20
N VAL A 22 -21.24 19.89 4.06
CA VAL A 22 -22.56 20.08 3.46
C VAL A 22 -23.26 18.73 3.35
N GLU A 23 -24.33 18.56 4.11
CA GLU A 23 -25.11 17.30 4.13
C GLU A 23 -25.94 17.13 2.86
N ILE A 24 -25.98 15.90 2.34
CA ILE A 24 -26.82 15.47 1.21
C ILE A 24 -27.77 14.35 1.69
N GLY A 25 -29.05 14.44 1.33
CA GLY A 25 -30.04 13.39 1.66
C GLY A 25 -30.47 13.39 3.13
N SER A 26 -30.50 14.56 3.79
CA SER A 26 -30.87 14.73 5.21
C SER A 26 -32.28 14.25 5.56
N TYR A 27 -33.23 14.29 4.60
CA TYR A 27 -34.63 13.90 4.79
C TYR A 27 -34.92 12.44 4.43
N ILE A 28 -33.91 11.70 3.98
CA ILE A 28 -34.07 10.28 3.64
C ILE A 28 -34.21 9.46 4.93
N SER A 29 -35.20 8.59 4.98
CA SER A 29 -35.42 7.60 6.07
C SER A 29 -35.61 6.22 5.46
N SER A 30 -35.62 5.18 6.29
CA SER A 30 -35.93 3.82 5.83
C SER A 30 -37.29 3.73 5.15
N ARG A 31 -37.39 2.83 4.19
CA ARG A 31 -38.66 2.47 3.59
C ARG A 31 -39.44 1.56 4.55
N ASN A 32 -40.76 1.68 4.57
CA ASN A 32 -41.60 0.71 5.29
C ASN A 32 -41.53 -0.68 4.64
N THR A 33 -41.45 -1.70 5.45
CA THR A 33 -41.41 -3.10 5.04
C THR A 33 -42.51 -3.93 5.74
N ASP A 34 -42.65 -5.20 5.38
CA ASP A 34 -43.55 -6.14 6.01
C ASP A 34 -43.26 -6.37 7.51
N PHE A 35 -42.12 -5.87 8.00
CA PHE A 35 -41.70 -5.97 9.40
C PHE A 35 -41.88 -4.66 10.19
N ASN A 36 -42.78 -3.78 9.74
CA ASN A 36 -43.17 -2.54 10.43
C ASN A 36 -42.01 -1.60 10.77
N LEU A 37 -41.11 -1.37 9.83
CA LEU A 37 -40.00 -0.40 10.01
C LEU A 37 -40.52 1.03 10.19
N SER A 38 -41.74 1.33 9.71
CA SER A 38 -42.39 2.64 9.92
C SER A 38 -42.63 2.99 11.39
N ASP A 39 -42.67 2.00 12.27
CA ASP A 39 -42.87 2.22 13.71
C ASP A 39 -41.52 2.59 14.43
N LYS A 40 -40.43 2.53 13.72
CA LYS A 40 -39.09 2.89 14.22
C LYS A 40 -38.68 4.25 13.70
N ASP A 41 -38.09 5.07 14.57
CA ASP A 41 -37.42 6.29 14.14
C ASP A 41 -36.10 5.93 13.48
N THR A 42 -35.97 6.23 12.20
CA THR A 42 -34.80 5.88 11.39
C THR A 42 -34.23 7.11 10.66
N PRO A 43 -33.77 8.12 11.42
CA PRO A 43 -33.28 9.35 10.83
C PRO A 43 -32.13 9.05 9.88
N LYS A 44 -32.19 9.64 8.68
CA LYS A 44 -31.18 9.53 7.62
C LYS A 44 -30.89 8.08 7.17
N ASP A 45 -31.74 7.15 7.55
CA ASP A 45 -31.59 5.69 7.40
C ASP A 45 -30.24 5.17 7.93
N GLY A 46 -29.75 5.74 9.05
CA GLY A 46 -28.53 5.32 9.73
C GLY A 46 -27.23 5.65 9.00
N VAL A 47 -27.25 6.59 8.06
CA VAL A 47 -26.01 7.08 7.41
C VAL A 47 -26.05 8.57 7.12
N TRP A 48 -25.04 9.27 7.54
CA TRP A 48 -24.77 10.65 7.14
C TRP A 48 -24.00 10.64 5.82
N THR A 49 -24.40 11.47 4.87
CA THR A 49 -23.72 11.60 3.56
C THR A 49 -23.59 13.06 3.19
N GLY A 50 -22.48 13.43 2.61
CA GLY A 50 -22.23 14.80 2.19
C GLY A 50 -20.83 14.99 1.62
N TYR A 51 -20.42 16.24 1.50
CA TYR A 51 -19.10 16.63 1.05
C TYR A 51 -18.55 17.75 1.93
N GLY A 52 -17.27 17.96 1.87
CA GLY A 52 -16.55 19.04 2.54
C GLY A 52 -15.11 19.11 2.04
N THR A 53 -14.25 19.76 2.80
CA THR A 53 -12.83 19.86 2.45
C THR A 53 -11.94 19.23 3.51
N ILE A 54 -10.77 18.78 3.08
CA ILE A 54 -9.63 18.42 3.92
C ILE A 54 -8.43 19.18 3.36
N ASN A 55 -7.87 20.12 4.15
CA ASN A 55 -6.82 21.01 3.70
C ASN A 55 -7.17 21.70 2.36
N ASP A 56 -8.39 22.25 2.28
CA ASP A 56 -8.99 22.88 1.10
C ASP A 56 -9.30 21.96 -0.09
N SER A 57 -8.94 20.67 -0.02
CA SER A 57 -9.23 19.68 -1.08
C SER A 57 -10.63 19.09 -0.90
N LEU A 58 -11.44 19.06 -1.98
CA LEU A 58 -12.78 18.50 -1.97
C LEU A 58 -12.75 17.00 -1.71
N VAL A 59 -13.58 16.54 -0.77
CA VAL A 59 -13.81 15.11 -0.50
C VAL A 59 -15.30 14.82 -0.29
N TYR A 60 -15.73 13.63 -0.64
CA TYR A 60 -17.05 13.11 -0.33
C TYR A 60 -16.97 12.14 0.84
N VAL A 61 -17.88 12.26 1.80
CA VAL A 61 -17.86 11.47 3.03
C VAL A 61 -19.22 10.87 3.34
N TYR A 62 -19.20 9.61 3.77
CA TYR A 62 -20.35 9.01 4.45
C TYR A 62 -19.92 8.43 5.80
N SER A 63 -20.81 8.53 6.81
CA SER A 63 -20.56 8.03 8.16
C SER A 63 -21.77 7.23 8.64
N GLN A 64 -21.55 5.96 8.97
CA GLN A 64 -22.59 5.08 9.45
C GLN A 64 -22.85 5.30 10.92
N ASP A 65 -24.14 5.33 11.29
CA ASP A 65 -24.61 5.60 12.64
C ASP A 65 -25.17 4.29 13.25
N SER A 66 -24.36 3.64 14.05
CA SER A 66 -24.77 2.38 14.72
C SER A 66 -25.89 2.55 15.73
N SER A 67 -26.24 3.78 16.13
CA SER A 67 -27.41 4.04 16.98
C SER A 67 -28.73 3.84 16.24
N VAL A 68 -28.72 3.91 14.90
CA VAL A 68 -29.89 3.69 14.05
C VAL A 68 -29.79 2.31 13.39
N LEU A 69 -30.60 1.37 13.87
CA LEU A 69 -30.65 -0.03 13.37
C LEU A 69 -29.26 -0.71 13.28
N GLY A 70 -28.34 -0.38 14.19
CA GLY A 70 -26.97 -0.91 14.18
C GLY A 70 -26.13 -0.46 13.00
N GLY A 71 -26.46 0.65 12.34
CA GLY A 71 -25.78 1.10 11.11
C GLY A 71 -25.98 0.13 9.94
N SER A 72 -26.97 -0.79 10.04
CA SER A 72 -27.18 -1.83 9.04
C SER A 72 -27.63 -1.26 7.69
N ILE A 73 -27.19 -1.88 6.62
CA ILE A 73 -27.47 -1.45 5.26
C ILE A 73 -28.82 -1.95 4.79
N GLY A 74 -29.71 -1.00 4.50
CA GLY A 74 -30.96 -1.20 3.80
C GLY A 74 -30.96 -0.47 2.44
N GLU A 75 -32.09 -0.50 1.75
CA GLU A 75 -32.24 0.08 0.42
C GLU A 75 -31.90 1.58 0.39
N MET A 76 -32.47 2.37 1.30
CA MET A 76 -32.29 3.83 1.31
C MET A 76 -30.91 4.24 1.83
N HIS A 77 -30.37 3.50 2.79
CA HIS A 77 -28.98 3.63 3.25
C HIS A 77 -28.00 3.51 2.08
N ALA A 78 -28.08 2.40 1.33
CA ALA A 78 -27.22 2.18 0.18
C ALA A 78 -27.46 3.19 -0.95
N LYS A 79 -28.71 3.57 -1.20
CA LYS A 79 -29.03 4.59 -2.22
C LYS A 79 -28.34 5.91 -1.96
N LYS A 80 -28.20 6.33 -0.69
CA LYS A 80 -27.45 7.52 -0.31
C LYS A 80 -25.95 7.37 -0.63
N ILE A 81 -25.34 6.23 -0.27
CA ILE A 81 -23.93 5.95 -0.52
C ILE A 81 -23.66 5.90 -2.04
N VAL A 82 -24.50 5.19 -2.82
CA VAL A 82 -24.35 5.10 -4.28
C VAL A 82 -24.47 6.47 -4.94
N ALA A 83 -25.46 7.28 -4.52
CA ALA A 83 -25.60 8.64 -5.04
C ALA A 83 -24.37 9.53 -4.72
N LEU A 84 -23.76 9.31 -3.54
CA LEU A 84 -22.52 9.99 -3.16
C LEU A 84 -21.36 9.60 -4.09
N TYR A 85 -21.18 8.30 -4.38
CA TYR A 85 -20.19 7.81 -5.35
C TYR A 85 -20.41 8.39 -6.75
N ASP A 86 -21.67 8.44 -7.22
CA ASP A 86 -22.00 9.02 -8.53
C ASP A 86 -21.62 10.51 -8.61
N MET A 87 -21.76 11.25 -7.51
CA MET A 87 -21.35 12.66 -7.45
C MET A 87 -19.83 12.78 -7.39
N ALA A 88 -19.17 12.00 -6.54
CA ALA A 88 -17.71 11.99 -6.39
C ALA A 88 -17.01 11.67 -7.71
N MET A 89 -17.51 10.67 -8.44
CA MET A 89 -17.01 10.31 -9.78
C MET A 89 -17.15 11.42 -10.81
N LYS A 90 -18.23 12.19 -10.77
CA LYS A 90 -18.44 13.34 -11.66
C LYS A 90 -17.53 14.52 -11.35
N MET A 91 -17.18 14.67 -10.08
CA MET A 91 -16.34 15.77 -9.60
C MET A 91 -14.84 15.39 -9.55
N GLY A 92 -14.52 14.10 -9.74
CA GLY A 92 -13.15 13.61 -9.62
C GLY A 92 -12.57 13.83 -8.22
N ALA A 93 -13.31 13.47 -7.17
CA ALA A 93 -12.90 13.70 -5.78
C ALA A 93 -12.95 12.41 -4.94
N PRO A 94 -12.06 12.24 -3.94
CA PRO A 94 -12.02 11.04 -3.10
C PRO A 94 -13.32 10.78 -2.35
N VAL A 95 -13.60 9.50 -2.08
CA VAL A 95 -14.69 9.06 -1.19
C VAL A 95 -14.11 8.47 0.08
N ILE A 96 -14.60 8.95 1.23
CA ILE A 96 -14.21 8.49 2.56
C ILE A 96 -15.43 7.89 3.27
N GLY A 97 -15.35 6.61 3.61
CA GLY A 97 -16.37 5.90 4.38
C GLY A 97 -15.96 5.72 5.84
N LEU A 98 -16.74 6.23 6.78
CA LEU A 98 -16.55 6.04 8.23
C LEU A 98 -17.52 4.94 8.69
N ILE A 99 -16.98 3.75 8.93
CA ILE A 99 -17.72 2.50 9.00
C ILE A 99 -18.04 2.11 10.45
N ASP A 100 -19.33 1.89 10.72
CA ASP A 100 -19.83 1.25 11.92
C ASP A 100 -21.15 0.55 11.59
N CYS A 101 -21.06 -0.67 11.02
CA CYS A 101 -22.13 -1.36 10.34
C CYS A 101 -22.26 -2.83 10.78
N ALA A 102 -23.40 -3.19 11.33
CA ALA A 102 -23.70 -4.58 11.71
C ALA A 102 -23.86 -5.54 10.50
N GLY A 103 -23.93 -5.02 9.28
CA GLY A 103 -24.11 -5.81 8.06
C GLY A 103 -25.45 -5.52 7.36
N LEU A 104 -26.04 -6.54 6.74
CA LEU A 104 -27.35 -6.46 6.06
C LEU A 104 -28.49 -6.19 7.04
N ARG A 105 -29.43 -5.33 6.64
CA ARG A 105 -30.69 -5.12 7.35
C ARG A 105 -31.66 -6.25 7.01
N LEU A 106 -31.89 -7.17 7.97
CA LEU A 106 -32.69 -8.37 7.75
C LEU A 106 -34.15 -8.07 7.46
N GLU A 107 -34.68 -6.99 8.01
CA GLU A 107 -36.08 -6.57 7.80
C GLU A 107 -36.36 -6.11 6.35
N GLU A 108 -35.33 -5.83 5.56
CA GLU A 108 -35.44 -5.46 4.13
C GLU A 108 -35.09 -6.60 3.18
N SER A 109 -34.59 -7.72 3.69
CA SER A 109 -34.38 -8.98 2.93
C SER A 109 -33.67 -8.77 1.59
N PHE A 110 -34.35 -9.06 0.46
CA PHE A 110 -33.77 -8.95 -0.87
C PHE A 110 -33.41 -7.52 -1.28
N ASP A 111 -34.14 -6.52 -0.79
CA ASP A 111 -33.85 -5.11 -1.10
C ASP A 111 -32.51 -4.69 -0.46
N ALA A 112 -32.23 -5.16 0.76
CA ALA A 112 -30.93 -4.95 1.40
C ALA A 112 -29.80 -5.70 0.68
N LEU A 113 -30.04 -6.90 0.18
CA LEU A 113 -29.05 -7.66 -0.60
C LEU A 113 -28.74 -6.98 -1.93
N ASP A 114 -29.75 -6.53 -2.67
CA ASP A 114 -29.57 -5.71 -3.90
C ASP A 114 -28.82 -4.41 -3.61
N ALA A 115 -29.08 -3.79 -2.47
CA ALA A 115 -28.42 -2.60 -1.99
C ALA A 115 -26.91 -2.79 -1.84
N PHE A 116 -26.45 -3.90 -1.26
CA PHE A 116 -25.03 -4.23 -1.22
C PHE A 116 -24.42 -4.39 -2.62
N GLY A 117 -25.11 -5.08 -3.50
CA GLY A 117 -24.67 -5.23 -4.90
C GLY A 117 -24.44 -3.88 -5.59
N LYS A 118 -25.32 -2.90 -5.34
CA LYS A 118 -25.19 -1.54 -5.88
C LYS A 118 -23.99 -0.78 -5.29
N ILE A 119 -23.70 -0.95 -3.99
CA ILE A 119 -22.50 -0.36 -3.37
C ILE A 119 -21.24 -0.97 -4.00
N TYR A 120 -21.15 -2.29 -4.11
CA TYR A 120 -19.99 -2.95 -4.75
C TYR A 120 -19.78 -2.49 -6.20
N LEU A 121 -20.88 -2.34 -6.95
CA LEU A 121 -20.80 -1.83 -8.32
C LEU A 121 -20.26 -0.39 -8.36
N ALA A 122 -20.72 0.47 -7.44
CA ALA A 122 -20.25 1.86 -7.36
C ALA A 122 -18.76 1.92 -7.01
N GLN A 123 -18.32 1.16 -5.99
CA GLN A 123 -16.90 1.05 -5.61
C GLN A 123 -16.03 0.49 -6.75
N THR A 124 -16.50 -0.54 -7.45
CA THR A 124 -15.77 -1.13 -8.58
C THR A 124 -15.62 -0.13 -9.74
N LYS A 125 -16.64 0.68 -10.01
CA LYS A 125 -16.54 1.73 -11.02
C LYS A 125 -15.60 2.87 -10.63
N ALA A 126 -15.49 3.15 -9.33
CA ALA A 126 -14.62 4.19 -8.79
C ALA A 126 -13.15 3.74 -8.68
N SER A 127 -12.89 2.43 -8.67
CA SER A 127 -11.54 1.85 -8.56
C SER A 127 -10.62 2.36 -9.68
N GLY A 128 -9.48 2.92 -9.28
CA GLY A 128 -8.51 3.52 -10.18
C GLY A 128 -8.96 4.82 -10.87
N VAL A 129 -10.10 5.40 -10.45
CA VAL A 129 -10.60 6.69 -10.97
C VAL A 129 -10.54 7.77 -9.89
N ILE A 130 -11.06 7.48 -8.71
CA ILE A 130 -10.98 8.33 -7.51
C ILE A 130 -10.50 7.51 -6.32
N PRO A 131 -9.68 8.07 -5.42
CA PRO A 131 -9.26 7.38 -4.20
C PRO A 131 -10.44 7.01 -3.30
N GLN A 132 -10.45 5.76 -2.82
CA GLN A 132 -11.47 5.22 -1.94
C GLN A 132 -10.84 4.84 -0.60
N ILE A 133 -11.26 5.48 0.48
CA ILE A 133 -10.74 5.26 1.83
C ILE A 133 -11.87 4.79 2.72
N GLN A 134 -11.66 3.72 3.47
CA GLN A 134 -12.58 3.29 4.51
C GLN A 134 -11.90 3.26 5.89
N ALA A 135 -12.60 3.76 6.90
CA ALA A 135 -12.14 3.73 8.28
C ALA A 135 -13.17 3.03 9.17
N VAL A 136 -12.78 1.91 9.75
CA VAL A 136 -13.65 1.07 10.58
C VAL A 136 -13.49 1.47 12.05
N PHE A 137 -14.55 2.00 12.65
CA PHE A 137 -14.58 2.45 14.05
C PHE A 137 -15.35 1.51 14.97
N GLY A 138 -16.21 0.68 14.41
CA GLY A 138 -17.01 -0.30 15.14
C GLY A 138 -17.08 -1.61 14.37
N LEU A 139 -18.27 -2.05 14.03
CA LEU A 139 -18.45 -3.29 13.27
C LEU A 139 -18.32 -3.05 11.76
N SER A 140 -17.74 -4.01 11.08
CA SER A 140 -17.77 -4.17 9.63
C SER A 140 -18.04 -5.65 9.32
N GLY A 141 -19.33 -6.02 9.42
CA GLY A 141 -19.76 -7.41 9.35
C GLY A 141 -20.27 -7.84 7.98
N GLY A 142 -20.04 -9.10 7.64
CA GLY A 142 -20.60 -9.74 6.44
C GLY A 142 -20.18 -9.05 5.15
N GLY A 143 -21.14 -8.58 4.35
CA GLY A 143 -20.88 -7.89 3.08
C GLY A 143 -20.05 -6.61 3.23
N MET A 144 -20.11 -5.94 4.38
CA MET A 144 -19.32 -4.74 4.61
C MET A 144 -17.80 -5.03 4.66
N ALA A 145 -17.41 -6.19 5.16
CA ALA A 145 -16.01 -6.63 5.10
C ALA A 145 -15.51 -6.81 3.65
N ILE A 146 -16.40 -7.23 2.73
CA ILE A 146 -16.07 -7.29 1.29
C ILE A 146 -15.93 -5.88 0.71
N SER A 147 -16.83 -4.94 1.10
CA SER A 147 -16.73 -3.53 0.71
C SER A 147 -15.40 -2.90 1.14
N ASN A 148 -14.88 -3.22 2.33
CA ASN A 148 -13.56 -2.77 2.75
C ASN A 148 -12.46 -3.23 1.76
N GLY A 149 -12.54 -4.48 1.29
CA GLY A 149 -11.58 -5.03 0.32
C GLY A 149 -11.69 -4.46 -1.09
N LEU A 150 -12.74 -3.70 -1.40
CA LEU A 150 -12.89 -2.97 -2.67
C LEU A 150 -12.35 -1.53 -2.61
N SER A 151 -11.90 -1.09 -1.44
CA SER A 151 -11.32 0.24 -1.25
C SER A 151 -9.80 0.20 -1.42
N ASP A 152 -9.21 1.35 -1.71
CA ASP A 152 -7.77 1.48 -1.91
C ASP A 152 -7.01 1.46 -0.57
N PHE A 153 -7.57 2.11 0.46
CA PHE A 153 -6.98 2.13 1.81
C PHE A 153 -8.02 1.86 2.88
N VAL A 154 -7.61 1.06 3.87
CA VAL A 154 -8.44 0.70 5.02
C VAL A 154 -7.73 1.06 6.33
N PHE A 155 -8.38 1.92 7.09
CA PHE A 155 -8.01 2.26 8.47
C PHE A 155 -8.87 1.47 9.44
N MET A 156 -8.33 1.12 10.59
CA MET A 156 -9.10 0.37 11.60
C MET A 156 -8.76 0.83 13.01
N GLU A 157 -9.78 1.17 13.79
CA GLU A 157 -9.61 1.50 15.21
C GLU A 157 -9.12 0.26 15.96
N GLN A 158 -8.08 0.44 16.77
CA GLN A 158 -7.27 -0.65 17.29
C GLN A 158 -7.97 -1.56 18.33
N ASP A 159 -8.92 -1.01 19.13
CA ASP A 159 -9.49 -1.69 20.29
C ASP A 159 -10.92 -2.22 20.04
N LYS A 160 -11.76 -1.42 19.40
CA LYS A 160 -13.20 -1.67 19.28
C LYS A 160 -13.62 -2.21 17.92
N ALA A 161 -12.88 -1.81 16.86
CA ALA A 161 -13.26 -2.16 15.51
C ALA A 161 -13.11 -3.67 15.25
N LYS A 162 -14.06 -4.21 14.49
CA LYS A 162 -14.10 -5.63 14.11
C LYS A 162 -14.48 -5.76 12.63
N VAL A 163 -13.63 -6.45 11.87
CA VAL A 163 -13.86 -6.76 10.45
C VAL A 163 -13.98 -8.28 10.29
N PHE A 164 -15.10 -8.77 9.77
CA PHE A 164 -15.31 -10.21 9.57
C PHE A 164 -16.37 -10.48 8.50
N VAL A 165 -16.15 -11.48 7.68
CA VAL A 165 -17.18 -12.02 6.79
C VAL A 165 -18.10 -12.96 7.59
N ASN A 166 -17.52 -13.90 8.31
CA ASN A 166 -18.22 -14.76 9.26
C ASN A 166 -17.83 -14.39 10.68
N SER A 167 -18.81 -14.28 11.57
CA SER A 167 -18.52 -14.04 12.98
C SER A 167 -17.50 -15.05 13.51
N PRO A 168 -16.49 -14.63 14.29
CA PRO A 168 -15.50 -15.54 14.86
C PRO A 168 -16.10 -16.78 15.55
N ASN A 169 -17.26 -16.62 16.19
CA ASN A 169 -17.97 -17.72 16.84
C ASN A 169 -18.60 -18.72 15.86
N ALA A 170 -18.84 -18.34 14.62
CA ALA A 170 -19.39 -19.21 13.58
C ALA A 170 -18.29 -20.00 12.82
N ILE A 171 -17.02 -19.68 13.03
CA ILE A 171 -15.90 -20.35 12.41
C ILE A 171 -15.70 -21.73 13.06
N ALA A 172 -15.68 -22.79 12.25
CA ALA A 172 -15.50 -24.16 12.72
C ALA A 172 -14.19 -24.32 13.54
N GLY A 173 -14.30 -24.86 14.75
CA GLY A 173 -13.18 -25.05 15.67
C GLY A 173 -12.80 -23.83 16.51
N ASN A 174 -13.22 -22.63 16.14
CA ASN A 174 -12.81 -21.41 16.85
C ASN A 174 -13.42 -21.27 18.26
N SER A 175 -14.49 -21.98 18.56
CA SER A 175 -15.05 -22.07 19.93
C SER A 175 -14.05 -22.62 20.94
N GLN A 176 -13.11 -23.47 20.49
CA GLN A 176 -12.01 -24.02 21.29
C GLN A 176 -10.76 -23.13 21.26
N ASP A 177 -10.38 -22.66 20.08
CA ASP A 177 -9.14 -21.90 19.87
C ASP A 177 -9.26 -20.43 20.30
N LYS A 178 -10.48 -19.88 20.32
CA LYS A 178 -10.78 -18.48 20.73
C LYS A 178 -9.95 -17.41 20.03
N ASN A 179 -9.57 -17.65 18.77
CA ASN A 179 -8.84 -16.68 17.97
C ASN A 179 -9.76 -15.51 17.60
N ASP A 180 -9.29 -14.30 17.75
CA ASP A 180 -10.00 -13.10 17.30
C ASP A 180 -9.56 -12.69 15.89
N PHE A 181 -10.07 -13.42 14.89
CA PHE A 181 -9.83 -13.14 13.47
C PHE A 181 -10.42 -11.81 13.00
N SER A 182 -11.24 -11.16 13.81
CA SER A 182 -11.87 -9.88 13.47
C SER A 182 -11.11 -8.65 14.00
N SER A 183 -10.11 -8.85 14.87
CA SER A 183 -9.40 -7.74 15.52
C SER A 183 -8.52 -6.94 14.55
N ALA A 184 -8.30 -5.67 14.86
CA ALA A 184 -7.41 -4.79 14.12
C ALA A 184 -5.99 -5.36 14.00
N LYS A 185 -5.49 -5.96 15.09
CA LYS A 185 -4.19 -6.63 15.09
C LYS A 185 -4.13 -7.75 14.07
N PHE A 186 -5.09 -8.68 14.08
CA PHE A 186 -5.12 -9.79 13.11
C PHE A 186 -5.24 -9.27 11.68
N GLN A 187 -6.14 -8.31 11.43
CA GLN A 187 -6.39 -7.79 10.09
C GLN A 187 -5.19 -7.00 9.53
N SER A 188 -4.40 -6.33 10.38
CA SER A 188 -3.23 -5.59 9.94
C SER A 188 -1.94 -6.42 9.83
N GLU A 189 -1.79 -7.50 10.64
CA GLU A 189 -0.56 -8.30 10.65
C GLU A 189 -0.65 -9.55 9.76
N SER A 190 -1.84 -10.14 9.63
CA SER A 190 -2.01 -11.46 8.99
C SER A 190 -2.71 -11.40 7.64
N THR A 191 -3.42 -10.30 7.35
CA THR A 191 -4.10 -10.09 6.06
C THR A 191 -3.56 -8.84 5.38
N ALA A 192 -3.70 -8.73 4.08
CA ALA A 192 -3.33 -7.51 3.37
C ALA A 192 -4.44 -6.44 3.36
N LEU A 193 -5.49 -6.61 4.18
CA LEU A 193 -6.69 -5.77 4.13
C LEU A 193 -6.47 -4.39 4.76
N VAL A 194 -5.88 -4.33 5.96
CA VAL A 194 -5.79 -3.10 6.75
C VAL A 194 -4.43 -2.43 6.58
N ASP A 195 -4.45 -1.18 6.18
CA ASP A 195 -3.27 -0.35 5.93
C ASP A 195 -2.74 0.33 7.20
N PHE A 196 -3.67 0.85 8.02
CA PHE A 196 -3.35 1.64 9.22
C PHE A 196 -4.22 1.22 10.40
N ILE A 197 -3.62 1.14 11.58
CA ILE A 197 -4.33 0.94 12.85
C ILE A 197 -3.95 2.03 13.84
N GLY A 198 -4.88 2.43 14.68
CA GLY A 198 -4.65 3.44 15.72
C GLY A 198 -5.92 3.77 16.49
N THR A 199 -5.84 4.76 17.35
CA THR A 199 -6.99 5.38 18.02
C THR A 199 -7.86 6.13 17.03
N GLU A 200 -9.09 6.45 17.39
CA GLU A 200 -10.00 7.27 16.53
C GLU A 200 -9.33 8.58 16.06
N THR A 201 -8.61 9.26 16.94
CA THR A 201 -7.92 10.52 16.62
C THR A 201 -6.76 10.30 15.64
N GLU A 202 -5.97 9.25 15.84
CA GLU A 202 -4.86 8.89 14.94
C GLU A 202 -5.38 8.50 13.55
N ILE A 203 -6.50 7.79 13.47
CA ILE A 203 -7.14 7.44 12.19
C ILE A 203 -7.60 8.70 11.46
N ILE A 204 -8.31 9.61 12.12
CA ILE A 204 -8.77 10.87 11.51
C ILE A 204 -7.57 11.69 11.00
N SER A 205 -6.52 11.82 11.82
CA SER A 205 -5.30 12.51 11.42
C SER A 205 -4.60 11.80 10.24
N GLY A 206 -4.53 10.47 10.28
CA GLY A 206 -3.92 9.65 9.22
C GLY A 206 -4.67 9.75 7.88
N ILE A 207 -6.01 9.82 7.90
CA ILE A 207 -6.80 10.05 6.69
C ILE A 207 -6.50 11.44 6.11
N ARG A 208 -6.46 12.48 6.95
CA ARG A 208 -6.11 13.83 6.51
C ARG A 208 -4.69 13.89 5.91
N GLU A 209 -3.75 13.19 6.54
CA GLU A 209 -2.39 13.06 6.04
C GLU A 209 -2.36 12.33 4.68
N LEU A 210 -3.04 11.20 4.56
CA LEU A 210 -3.12 10.43 3.32
C LEU A 210 -3.70 11.27 2.17
N ILE A 211 -4.80 12.00 2.40
CA ILE A 211 -5.39 12.91 1.40
C ILE A 211 -4.38 13.98 0.96
N SER A 212 -3.49 14.44 1.84
CA SER A 212 -2.49 15.45 1.47
C SER A 212 -1.41 14.95 0.50
N VAL A 213 -1.25 13.66 0.35
CA VAL A 213 -0.24 13.04 -0.55
C VAL A 213 -0.84 12.39 -1.78
N LEU A 214 -2.13 12.17 -1.80
CA LEU A 214 -2.80 11.56 -2.96
C LEU A 214 -3.30 12.64 -3.93
N PRO A 215 -3.27 12.38 -5.24
CA PRO A 215 -4.02 13.18 -6.21
C PRO A 215 -5.53 13.01 -5.97
N ALA A 216 -6.32 14.00 -6.37
CA ALA A 216 -7.77 13.96 -6.21
C ALA A 216 -8.43 12.85 -7.05
N ASN A 217 -7.85 12.54 -8.21
CA ASN A 217 -8.31 11.52 -9.15
C ASN A 217 -7.19 11.10 -10.12
N ASN A 218 -7.47 10.16 -11.00
CA ASN A 218 -6.51 9.63 -11.96
C ASN A 218 -6.19 10.54 -13.16
N GLU A 219 -6.86 11.68 -13.29
CA GLU A 219 -6.58 12.71 -14.31
C GLU A 219 -5.88 13.94 -13.71
N ASP A 220 -5.75 13.97 -12.37
CA ASP A 220 -5.09 15.05 -11.65
C ASP A 220 -3.56 14.96 -11.82
N ASP A 221 -2.93 16.12 -11.90
CA ASP A 221 -1.49 16.22 -11.85
C ASP A 221 -1.00 15.87 -10.46
N MET A 222 -0.10 15.19 -10.14
CA MET A 222 0.42 14.74 -8.85
C MET A 222 0.20 15.75 -7.71
N SER A 223 -0.07 15.25 -6.52
CA SER A 223 -0.15 16.03 -5.30
C SER A 223 1.18 16.77 -5.05
N TYR A 224 1.19 18.08 -5.23
CA TYR A 224 2.36 18.95 -5.09
C TYR A 224 2.25 19.90 -3.90
N ILE A 225 3.32 19.99 -3.13
CA ILE A 225 3.48 21.01 -2.08
C ILE A 225 4.78 21.76 -2.35
N GLU A 226 4.78 23.09 -2.18
CA GLU A 226 5.98 23.91 -2.33
C GLU A 226 7.12 23.36 -1.47
N CYS A 227 8.25 23.03 -2.12
CA CYS A 227 9.42 22.47 -1.47
C CYS A 227 10.30 23.59 -0.92
N SER A 228 10.48 23.61 0.41
CA SER A 228 11.42 24.51 1.09
C SER A 228 12.79 23.86 1.40
N ASP A 229 12.94 22.56 1.15
CA ASP A 229 14.18 21.82 1.39
C ASP A 229 15.20 22.07 0.26
N ASP A 230 16.48 22.06 0.59
CA ASP A 230 17.55 22.21 -0.41
C ASP A 230 17.60 21.02 -1.37
N LEU A 231 17.32 21.26 -2.64
CA LEU A 231 17.33 20.23 -3.69
C LEU A 231 18.69 19.60 -3.91
N ASN A 232 19.76 20.33 -3.56
CA ASN A 232 21.16 19.88 -3.69
C ASN A 232 21.74 19.32 -2.39
N ARG A 233 20.95 19.21 -1.35
CA ARG A 233 21.37 18.65 -0.06
C ARG A 233 21.96 17.25 -0.26
N THR A 234 23.18 17.06 0.24
CA THR A 234 23.84 15.75 0.23
C THR A 234 23.38 14.90 1.40
N THR A 235 23.36 13.59 1.23
CA THR A 235 22.85 12.62 2.22
C THR A 235 23.84 11.47 2.47
N PRO A 236 25.08 11.76 2.94
CA PRO A 236 26.09 10.72 3.15
C PRO A 236 25.70 9.71 4.24
N GLU A 237 24.91 10.13 5.24
CA GLU A 237 24.38 9.28 6.33
C GLU A 237 23.38 8.22 5.86
N LEU A 238 22.94 8.28 4.62
CA LEU A 238 22.00 7.32 4.04
C LEU A 238 22.56 5.89 4.06
N ILE A 239 23.87 5.72 3.98
CA ILE A 239 24.53 4.40 4.01
C ILE A 239 24.24 3.66 5.34
N ASP A 240 24.21 4.39 6.44
CA ASP A 240 23.99 3.81 7.78
C ASP A 240 22.51 3.48 8.04
N ARG A 241 21.60 4.08 7.26
CA ARG A 241 20.16 3.97 7.43
C ARG A 241 19.49 3.04 6.43
N ILE A 242 20.20 2.61 5.41
CA ILE A 242 19.61 1.89 4.26
C ILE A 242 19.01 0.52 4.64
N SER A 243 19.40 -0.07 5.76
CA SER A 243 18.84 -1.33 6.25
C SER A 243 17.37 -1.22 6.69
N ASP A 244 16.92 -0.01 7.10
CA ASP A 244 15.51 0.31 7.32
C ASP A 244 15.05 1.38 6.32
N PRO A 245 14.27 1.01 5.30
CA PRO A 245 13.78 1.95 4.30
C PRO A 245 12.99 3.15 4.86
N ALA A 246 12.31 3.00 6.00
CA ALA A 246 11.62 4.13 6.61
C ALA A 246 12.61 5.22 7.06
N LEU A 247 13.72 4.84 7.68
CA LEU A 247 14.79 5.76 8.07
C LEU A 247 15.55 6.30 6.85
N ALA A 248 15.80 5.45 5.85
CA ALA A 248 16.44 5.84 4.62
C ALA A 248 15.59 6.88 3.85
N MET A 249 14.29 6.64 3.72
CA MET A 249 13.38 7.57 3.06
C MET A 249 13.21 8.88 3.83
N ASN A 250 13.17 8.83 5.16
CA ASN A 250 13.21 10.05 5.98
C ASN A 250 14.45 10.90 5.68
N THR A 251 15.59 10.28 5.40
CA THR A 251 16.84 10.99 5.07
C THR A 251 16.78 11.71 3.72
N ILE A 252 16.15 11.11 2.70
CA ILE A 252 16.13 11.68 1.33
C ILE A 252 14.87 12.48 1.01
N SER A 253 13.78 12.29 1.74
CA SER A 253 12.52 12.99 1.53
C SER A 253 12.61 14.46 1.92
N ASP A 254 11.80 15.29 1.30
CA ASP A 254 11.63 16.70 1.67
C ASP A 254 11.18 16.81 3.12
N SER A 255 11.93 17.58 3.91
CA SER A 255 11.66 17.77 5.36
C SER A 255 11.50 16.46 6.15
N GLY A 256 12.03 15.36 5.66
CA GLY A 256 11.96 14.06 6.30
C GLY A 256 10.57 13.38 6.25
N TYR A 257 9.70 13.78 5.33
CA TYR A 257 8.34 13.23 5.22
C TYR A 257 8.33 11.78 4.74
N VAL A 258 7.67 10.88 5.49
CA VAL A 258 7.47 9.47 5.11
C VAL A 258 6.12 8.99 5.62
N LEU A 259 5.29 8.43 4.76
CA LEU A 259 4.06 7.75 5.11
C LEU A 259 4.14 6.27 4.70
N GLU A 260 4.42 5.39 5.64
CA GLU A 260 4.49 3.94 5.39
C GLU A 260 3.09 3.32 5.37
N VAL A 261 2.75 2.59 4.30
CA VAL A 261 1.47 1.88 4.09
C VAL A 261 1.64 0.40 4.43
N LYS A 262 0.65 -0.22 5.06
CA LYS A 262 0.67 -1.64 5.50
C LYS A 262 1.91 -1.96 6.36
N LYS A 263 2.25 -1.05 7.26
CA LYS A 263 3.42 -1.15 8.14
C LYS A 263 3.52 -2.48 8.90
N ASN A 264 2.39 -3.07 9.28
CA ASN A 264 2.32 -4.29 10.08
C ASN A 264 2.30 -5.57 9.25
N TYR A 265 1.95 -5.51 7.96
CA TYR A 265 1.89 -6.66 7.06
C TYR A 265 3.17 -6.77 6.22
N ALA A 266 3.71 -7.99 6.06
CA ALA A 266 4.93 -8.25 5.29
C ALA A 266 6.01 -7.19 5.57
N ARG A 267 6.42 -7.09 6.83
CA ARG A 267 7.26 -5.99 7.35
C ARG A 267 8.64 -5.92 6.72
N GLU A 268 9.10 -7.02 6.09
CA GLU A 268 10.32 -7.11 5.29
C GLU A 268 10.24 -6.34 3.95
N MET A 269 9.04 -5.92 3.55
CA MET A 269 8.80 -5.10 2.39
C MET A 269 8.21 -3.76 2.81
N PHE A 270 8.93 -2.68 2.55
CA PHE A 270 8.43 -1.33 2.74
C PHE A 270 7.60 -0.91 1.52
N THR A 271 6.45 -0.32 1.76
CA THR A 271 5.65 0.42 0.78
C THR A 271 5.20 1.73 1.42
N GLY A 272 5.28 2.84 0.72
CA GLY A 272 4.90 4.12 1.30
C GLY A 272 5.12 5.29 0.36
N PHE A 273 4.77 6.47 0.84
CA PHE A 273 4.91 7.73 0.10
C PHE A 273 5.97 8.61 0.74
N ILE A 274 6.74 9.28 -0.11
CA ILE A 274 7.69 10.33 0.26
C ILE A 274 7.42 11.57 -0.59
N ARG A 275 8.15 12.66 -0.32
CA ARG A 275 8.15 13.85 -1.17
C ARG A 275 9.54 14.13 -1.70
N LEU A 276 9.64 14.38 -2.98
CA LEU A 276 10.87 14.82 -3.64
C LEU A 276 10.56 16.04 -4.51
N ASN A 277 11.16 17.18 -4.18
CA ASN A 277 10.88 18.48 -4.80
C ASN A 277 9.37 18.80 -4.78
N GLY A 278 8.71 18.56 -3.64
CA GLY A 278 7.28 18.80 -3.44
C GLY A 278 6.33 17.77 -4.06
N ASN A 279 6.81 16.90 -4.92
CA ASN A 279 5.99 15.88 -5.58
C ASN A 279 5.91 14.60 -4.73
N THR A 280 4.75 13.98 -4.72
CA THR A 280 4.56 12.66 -4.09
C THR A 280 5.22 11.57 -4.95
N VAL A 281 5.99 10.71 -4.31
CA VAL A 281 6.64 9.55 -4.93
C VAL A 281 6.31 8.30 -4.12
N GLY A 282 5.78 7.26 -4.78
CA GLY A 282 5.59 5.94 -4.20
C GLY A 282 6.91 5.19 -4.09
N VAL A 283 7.15 4.53 -2.96
CA VAL A 283 8.39 3.79 -2.70
C VAL A 283 8.11 2.34 -2.38
N VAL A 284 8.84 1.45 -3.03
CA VAL A 284 8.93 0.02 -2.69
C VAL A 284 10.38 -0.31 -2.36
N ALA A 285 10.62 -0.94 -1.22
CA ALA A 285 11.99 -1.26 -0.81
C ALA A 285 12.07 -2.54 0.03
N ASN A 286 13.14 -3.32 -0.13
CA ASN A 286 13.47 -4.42 0.77
C ASN A 286 13.94 -3.86 2.11
N ARG A 287 13.47 -4.44 3.22
CA ARG A 287 13.89 -4.09 4.59
C ARG A 287 14.67 -5.24 5.19
N ARG A 288 15.85 -4.94 5.75
CA ARG A 288 16.67 -5.90 6.49
C ARG A 288 16.56 -5.76 8.00
N VAL A 289 16.34 -4.55 8.46
CA VAL A 289 16.23 -4.24 9.89
C VAL A 289 15.04 -3.33 10.11
N LEU A 290 14.30 -3.57 11.17
CA LEU A 290 13.30 -2.66 11.70
C LEU A 290 13.79 -2.17 13.06
N TYR A 291 13.86 -0.87 13.23
CA TYR A 291 14.20 -0.24 14.50
C TYR A 291 12.95 0.14 15.29
N ASP A 292 13.04 0.09 16.60
CA ASP A 292 12.01 0.60 17.50
C ASP A 292 12.17 2.13 17.73
N GLU A 293 11.25 2.70 18.49
CA GLU A 293 11.27 4.14 18.83
C GLU A 293 12.51 4.59 19.61
N LYS A 294 13.25 3.66 20.21
CA LYS A 294 14.50 3.93 20.93
C LYS A 294 15.73 3.82 20.03
N GLY A 295 15.55 3.41 18.77
CA GLY A 295 16.63 3.15 17.83
C GLY A 295 17.32 1.80 18.07
N GLU A 296 16.70 0.87 18.81
CA GLU A 296 17.16 -0.50 18.98
C GLU A 296 16.58 -1.41 17.90
N ILE A 297 17.29 -2.49 17.57
CA ILE A 297 16.80 -3.46 16.57
C ILE A 297 15.60 -4.21 17.15
N ALA A 298 14.42 -3.93 16.62
CA ALA A 298 13.19 -4.64 16.97
C ALA A 298 13.05 -5.97 16.24
N GLN A 299 13.48 -6.02 14.97
CA GLN A 299 13.40 -7.22 14.13
C GLN A 299 14.41 -7.19 13.01
N GLU A 300 15.00 -8.35 12.69
CA GLU A 300 15.83 -8.57 11.50
C GLU A 300 15.09 -9.43 10.50
N PHE A 301 15.36 -9.19 9.22
CA PHE A 301 14.77 -9.91 8.11
C PHE A 301 15.86 -10.48 7.19
N GLU A 302 15.59 -11.64 6.62
CA GLU A 302 16.42 -12.19 5.55
C GLU A 302 16.34 -11.27 4.32
N ASN A 303 17.47 -11.13 3.63
CA ASN A 303 17.56 -10.34 2.39
C ASN A 303 17.00 -11.12 1.18
N VAL A 304 15.71 -11.47 1.23
CA VAL A 304 15.02 -12.29 0.23
C VAL A 304 13.60 -11.79 -0.02
N LEU A 305 13.10 -12.02 -1.22
CA LEU A 305 11.74 -11.69 -1.61
C LEU A 305 10.76 -12.77 -1.14
N SER A 306 9.79 -12.37 -0.32
CA SER A 306 8.70 -13.25 0.14
C SER A 306 7.46 -13.11 -0.76
N HIS A 307 6.57 -14.10 -0.71
CA HIS A 307 5.30 -14.02 -1.45
C HIS A 307 4.40 -12.89 -0.89
N GLN A 308 4.34 -12.73 0.44
CA GLN A 308 3.55 -11.64 1.05
C GLN A 308 4.12 -10.26 0.69
N GLY A 309 5.45 -10.09 0.75
CA GLY A 309 6.12 -8.85 0.33
C GLY A 309 5.89 -8.55 -1.14
N SER A 310 5.90 -9.59 -2.00
CA SER A 310 5.60 -9.44 -3.43
C SER A 310 4.16 -9.00 -3.68
N ASP A 311 3.18 -9.61 -2.99
CA ASP A 311 1.76 -9.26 -3.12
C ASP A 311 1.50 -7.82 -2.62
N LYS A 312 2.10 -7.44 -1.48
CA LYS A 312 2.04 -6.09 -0.92
C LYS A 312 2.59 -5.04 -1.90
N ALA A 313 3.77 -5.31 -2.45
CA ALA A 313 4.42 -4.40 -3.40
C ALA A 313 3.64 -4.31 -4.72
N ALA A 314 3.13 -5.42 -5.25
CA ALA A 314 2.36 -5.43 -6.49
C ALA A 314 1.10 -4.56 -6.38
N GLY A 315 0.30 -4.73 -5.32
CA GLY A 315 -0.90 -3.91 -5.11
C GLY A 315 -0.57 -2.42 -4.93
N PHE A 316 0.55 -2.10 -4.29
CA PHE A 316 0.98 -0.70 -4.14
C PHE A 316 1.44 -0.09 -5.47
N VAL A 317 2.15 -0.85 -6.31
CA VAL A 317 2.55 -0.42 -7.67
C VAL A 317 1.32 -0.19 -8.54
N ASP A 318 0.35 -1.10 -8.52
CA ASP A 318 -0.90 -0.96 -9.29
C ASP A 318 -1.69 0.28 -8.86
N PHE A 319 -1.73 0.59 -7.55
CA PHE A 319 -2.33 1.82 -7.04
C PHE A 319 -1.59 3.07 -7.55
N CYS A 320 -0.27 3.10 -7.43
CA CYS A 320 0.52 4.24 -7.89
C CYS A 320 0.38 4.47 -9.40
N ASP A 321 0.34 3.39 -10.20
CA ASP A 321 0.13 3.48 -11.64
C ASP A 321 -1.26 4.02 -11.99
N ALA A 322 -2.30 3.57 -11.28
CA ALA A 322 -3.67 4.05 -11.49
C ALA A 322 -3.83 5.55 -11.23
N PHE A 323 -3.07 6.10 -10.28
CA PHE A 323 -3.16 7.50 -9.86
C PHE A 323 -1.96 8.37 -10.29
N ASN A 324 -1.22 7.96 -11.32
CA ASN A 324 -0.10 8.71 -11.89
C ASN A 324 1.01 9.08 -10.89
N ILE A 325 1.18 8.30 -9.82
CA ILE A 325 2.22 8.53 -8.81
C ILE A 325 3.53 7.87 -9.26
N PRO A 326 4.61 8.62 -9.47
CA PRO A 326 5.90 8.06 -9.88
C PRO A 326 6.48 7.14 -8.81
N MET A 327 7.26 6.13 -9.24
CA MET A 327 7.73 5.05 -8.40
C MET A 327 9.25 5.04 -8.24
N LEU A 328 9.70 4.99 -6.98
CA LEU A 328 11.07 4.67 -6.59
C LEU A 328 11.14 3.25 -6.05
N THR A 329 12.07 2.44 -6.56
CA THR A 329 12.33 1.10 -6.01
C THR A 329 13.75 1.01 -5.47
N LEU A 330 13.91 0.68 -4.19
CA LEU A 330 15.22 0.35 -3.62
C LEU A 330 15.42 -1.16 -3.67
N VAL A 331 16.49 -1.60 -4.29
CA VAL A 331 16.77 -3.02 -4.50
C VAL A 331 17.93 -3.48 -3.63
N ASP A 332 17.62 -4.42 -2.72
CA ASP A 332 18.58 -5.18 -1.93
C ASP A 332 18.02 -6.58 -1.71
N VAL A 333 18.30 -7.51 -2.62
CA VAL A 333 17.69 -8.85 -2.62
C VAL A 333 18.61 -9.92 -3.17
N LYS A 334 18.79 -11.01 -2.42
CA LYS A 334 19.66 -12.15 -2.81
C LYS A 334 18.93 -13.26 -3.56
N GLY A 335 17.61 -13.27 -3.51
CA GLY A 335 16.81 -14.35 -4.11
C GLY A 335 15.41 -14.39 -3.50
N TYR A 336 14.75 -15.53 -3.61
CA TYR A 336 13.44 -15.79 -3.03
C TYR A 336 13.53 -16.50 -1.70
N ARG A 337 12.55 -16.27 -0.80
CA ARG A 337 12.46 -16.98 0.48
C ARG A 337 12.25 -18.48 0.27
N ALA A 338 13.20 -19.29 0.74
CA ALA A 338 13.21 -20.74 0.54
C ALA A 338 12.48 -21.48 1.67
N THR A 339 11.14 -21.42 1.70
CA THR A 339 10.31 -22.16 2.65
C THR A 339 9.18 -22.90 1.94
N LYS A 340 8.66 -23.98 2.54
CA LYS A 340 7.52 -24.74 1.98
C LYS A 340 6.28 -23.86 1.73
N CYS A 341 6.03 -22.87 2.58
CA CYS A 341 4.93 -21.94 2.44
C CYS A 341 5.17 -20.97 1.27
N SER A 342 6.38 -20.44 1.16
CA SER A 342 6.78 -19.56 0.08
C SER A 342 6.71 -20.26 -1.27
N GLU A 343 7.28 -21.48 -1.37
CA GLU A 343 7.32 -22.24 -2.62
C GLU A 343 5.93 -22.51 -3.22
N LYS A 344 4.91 -22.68 -2.39
CA LYS A 344 3.52 -22.86 -2.85
C LYS A 344 2.91 -21.62 -3.50
N ARG A 345 3.38 -20.42 -3.16
CA ARG A 345 2.77 -19.14 -3.54
C ARG A 345 3.69 -18.25 -4.36
N MET A 346 5.00 -18.37 -4.17
CA MET A 346 6.00 -17.48 -4.77
C MET A 346 5.91 -17.34 -6.28
N PRO A 347 5.69 -18.43 -7.08
CA PRO A 347 5.56 -18.29 -8.52
C PRO A 347 4.41 -17.34 -8.93
N LYS A 348 3.28 -17.40 -8.21
CA LYS A 348 2.13 -16.54 -8.47
C LYS A 348 2.37 -15.10 -7.99
N SER A 349 2.84 -14.92 -6.76
CA SER A 349 3.11 -13.61 -6.18
C SER A 349 4.24 -12.88 -6.90
N GLY A 350 5.33 -13.60 -7.24
CA GLY A 350 6.43 -13.05 -8.04
C GLY A 350 6.01 -12.65 -9.45
N ALA A 351 5.14 -13.43 -10.07
CA ALA A 351 4.54 -13.07 -11.36
C ALA A 351 3.65 -11.82 -11.23
N GLY A 352 2.89 -11.68 -10.14
CA GLY A 352 2.08 -10.50 -9.84
C GLY A 352 2.95 -9.24 -9.75
N LEU A 353 4.02 -9.26 -8.97
CA LEU A 353 4.95 -8.14 -8.83
C LEU A 353 5.62 -7.78 -10.17
N THR A 354 6.10 -8.80 -10.91
CA THR A 354 6.70 -8.60 -12.23
C THR A 354 5.70 -7.97 -13.20
N PHE A 355 4.44 -8.43 -13.17
CA PHE A 355 3.38 -7.87 -14.02
C PHE A 355 3.08 -6.42 -13.65
N ALA A 356 2.91 -6.10 -12.36
CA ALA A 356 2.64 -4.75 -11.90
C ALA A 356 3.70 -3.76 -12.42
N TYR A 357 4.98 -4.03 -12.20
CA TYR A 357 6.05 -3.15 -12.70
C TYR A 357 6.14 -3.10 -14.22
N ALA A 358 6.03 -4.24 -14.92
CA ALA A 358 6.10 -4.28 -16.37
C ALA A 358 4.89 -3.62 -17.06
N ASN A 359 3.74 -3.59 -16.39
CA ASN A 359 2.53 -2.96 -16.88
C ASN A 359 2.44 -1.47 -16.56
N ALA A 360 3.03 -1.04 -15.45
CA ALA A 360 2.97 0.35 -14.99
C ALA A 360 3.58 1.31 -16.00
N THR A 361 2.88 2.43 -16.22
CA THR A 361 3.19 3.47 -17.21
C THR A 361 3.78 4.73 -16.59
N VAL A 362 3.66 4.88 -15.27
CA VAL A 362 4.24 6.01 -14.51
C VAL A 362 5.77 6.04 -14.59
N PRO A 363 6.43 7.17 -14.29
CA PRO A 363 7.87 7.23 -14.11
C PRO A 363 8.36 6.20 -13.09
N LYS A 364 9.32 5.36 -13.50
CA LYS A 364 9.86 4.27 -12.67
C LYS A 364 11.37 4.40 -12.55
N VAL A 365 11.84 4.76 -11.36
CA VAL A 365 13.28 4.83 -11.04
C VAL A 365 13.62 3.68 -10.10
N SER A 366 14.72 2.97 -10.40
CA SER A 366 15.27 1.93 -9.55
C SER A 366 16.64 2.33 -9.03
N LEU A 367 16.90 2.07 -7.76
CA LEU A 367 18.20 2.28 -7.11
C LEU A 367 18.67 0.99 -6.45
N ILE A 368 19.74 0.42 -6.94
CA ILE A 368 20.38 -0.77 -6.38
C ILE A 368 21.32 -0.33 -5.27
N VAL A 369 20.96 -0.65 -4.03
CA VAL A 369 21.68 -0.19 -2.83
C VAL A 369 22.53 -1.28 -2.18
N GLY A 370 22.29 -2.53 -2.54
CA GLY A 370 22.98 -3.69 -1.99
C GLY A 370 23.06 -4.83 -3.01
N ASP A 371 22.63 -6.01 -2.63
CA ASP A 371 22.59 -7.17 -3.51
C ASP A 371 21.42 -7.11 -4.50
N ALA A 372 21.65 -7.56 -5.75
CA ALA A 372 20.62 -7.66 -6.78
C ALA A 372 20.83 -8.94 -7.59
N TYR A 373 20.35 -10.08 -7.08
CA TYR A 373 20.60 -11.38 -7.69
C TYR A 373 19.36 -12.06 -8.25
N GLY A 374 19.55 -12.67 -9.41
CA GLY A 374 18.60 -13.58 -10.05
C GLY A 374 17.29 -12.93 -10.44
N SER A 375 16.28 -13.77 -10.65
CA SER A 375 14.95 -13.32 -11.06
C SER A 375 14.20 -12.53 -9.96
N ALA A 376 14.58 -12.67 -8.71
CA ALA A 376 14.04 -11.84 -7.62
C ALA A 376 14.37 -10.34 -7.83
N ALA A 377 15.63 -10.04 -8.17
CA ALA A 377 16.05 -8.69 -8.51
C ALA A 377 15.42 -8.19 -9.82
N LEU A 378 15.20 -9.07 -10.81
CA LEU A 378 14.50 -8.71 -12.04
C LEU A 378 13.06 -8.23 -11.74
N SER A 379 12.35 -8.90 -10.83
CA SER A 379 10.97 -8.58 -10.44
C SER A 379 10.87 -7.25 -9.67
N MET A 380 11.98 -6.73 -9.14
CA MET A 380 12.07 -5.48 -8.39
C MET A 380 12.43 -4.30 -9.33
N ASN A 381 11.57 -4.00 -10.29
CA ASN A 381 11.72 -2.86 -11.20
C ASN A 381 13.08 -2.77 -11.91
N SER A 382 13.52 -3.87 -12.52
CA SER A 382 14.77 -3.87 -13.29
C SER A 382 14.61 -3.16 -14.63
N LYS A 383 15.76 -2.78 -15.26
CA LYS A 383 15.79 -2.24 -16.62
C LYS A 383 15.08 -3.16 -17.62
N SER A 384 15.23 -4.47 -17.43
CA SER A 384 14.67 -5.50 -18.33
C SER A 384 13.16 -5.58 -18.32
N ILE A 385 12.49 -5.13 -17.25
CA ILE A 385 11.01 -5.12 -17.15
C ILE A 385 10.43 -3.70 -17.24
N GLY A 386 11.24 -2.71 -17.67
CA GLY A 386 10.75 -1.41 -18.02
C GLY A 386 11.00 -0.30 -17.00
N ALA A 387 11.99 -0.41 -16.10
CA ALA A 387 12.47 0.76 -15.36
C ALA A 387 12.99 1.82 -16.34
N ASP A 388 12.60 3.07 -16.14
CA ASP A 388 13.04 4.19 -17.00
C ASP A 388 14.50 4.52 -16.74
N ILE A 389 14.88 4.62 -15.44
CA ILE A 389 16.25 4.85 -14.99
C ILE A 389 16.59 3.85 -13.89
N VAL A 390 17.79 3.27 -14.02
CA VAL A 390 18.38 2.41 -13.00
C VAL A 390 19.69 3.00 -12.53
N PHE A 391 19.74 3.40 -11.27
CA PHE A 391 20.97 3.77 -10.56
C PHE A 391 21.48 2.62 -9.72
N ALA A 392 22.78 2.62 -9.46
CA ALA A 392 23.39 1.73 -8.49
C ALA A 392 24.42 2.48 -7.64
N TRP A 393 24.58 2.09 -6.38
CA TRP A 393 25.73 2.53 -5.59
C TRP A 393 26.99 1.75 -5.98
N GLU A 394 28.15 2.36 -5.78
CA GLU A 394 29.43 1.71 -6.08
C GLU A 394 29.64 0.38 -5.34
N SER A 395 29.10 0.28 -4.13
CA SER A 395 29.19 -0.91 -3.27
C SER A 395 28.20 -2.02 -3.63
N ALA A 396 27.22 -1.75 -4.50
CA ALA A 396 26.19 -2.72 -4.86
C ALA A 396 26.77 -3.87 -5.71
N LYS A 397 26.10 -5.02 -5.63
CA LYS A 397 26.46 -6.23 -6.38
C LYS A 397 25.28 -6.74 -7.18
N MET A 398 25.51 -7.12 -8.42
CA MET A 398 24.49 -7.62 -9.33
C MET A 398 24.93 -8.92 -9.98
N GLY A 399 23.99 -9.81 -10.31
CA GLY A 399 24.33 -11.02 -11.07
C GLY A 399 23.24 -12.08 -11.05
N MET A 400 23.57 -13.25 -11.60
CA MET A 400 22.65 -14.38 -11.59
C MET A 400 22.46 -14.96 -10.18
N MET A 401 23.51 -15.01 -9.40
CA MET A 401 23.56 -15.49 -8.03
C MET A 401 24.80 -14.99 -7.32
N ASN A 402 24.90 -15.22 -6.03
CA ASN A 402 26.10 -14.95 -5.25
C ASN A 402 27.33 -15.65 -5.83
N ALA A 403 28.49 -14.99 -5.85
CA ALA A 403 29.71 -15.50 -6.48
C ALA A 403 30.16 -16.84 -5.90
N SER A 404 30.11 -17.01 -4.57
CA SER A 404 30.57 -18.26 -3.93
C SER A 404 29.69 -19.47 -4.32
N GLU A 405 28.42 -19.26 -4.59
CA GLU A 405 27.51 -20.33 -5.05
C GLU A 405 27.72 -20.61 -6.55
N ALA A 406 27.87 -19.57 -7.37
CA ALA A 406 28.15 -19.70 -8.77
C ALA A 406 29.45 -20.48 -9.04
N VAL A 407 30.50 -20.14 -8.30
CA VAL A 407 31.81 -20.79 -8.40
C VAL A 407 31.78 -22.26 -8.05
N LYS A 408 31.05 -22.66 -7.00
CA LYS A 408 30.84 -24.08 -6.65
C LYS A 408 30.19 -24.88 -7.78
N ILE A 409 29.36 -24.28 -8.59
CA ILE A 409 28.72 -24.93 -9.74
C ILE A 409 29.65 -24.97 -10.95
N ILE A 410 30.20 -23.81 -11.32
CA ILE A 410 30.99 -23.65 -12.56
C ILE A 410 32.35 -24.35 -12.46
N TYR A 411 33.01 -24.27 -11.31
CA TYR A 411 34.36 -24.78 -11.07
C TYR A 411 34.36 -26.00 -10.15
N SER A 412 33.24 -26.74 -10.03
CA SER A 412 33.12 -27.91 -9.14
C SER A 412 34.26 -28.92 -9.32
N LYS A 413 34.60 -29.27 -10.55
CA LYS A 413 35.68 -30.25 -10.86
C LYS A 413 37.08 -29.75 -10.45
N GLU A 414 37.34 -28.44 -10.63
CA GLU A 414 38.62 -27.83 -10.29
C GLU A 414 38.76 -27.73 -8.77
N ILE A 415 37.69 -27.36 -8.08
CA ILE A 415 37.62 -27.27 -6.61
C ILE A 415 37.81 -28.66 -6.00
N ASP A 416 37.11 -29.66 -6.49
CA ASP A 416 37.16 -31.02 -5.95
C ASP A 416 38.52 -31.70 -6.18
N SER A 417 39.29 -31.27 -7.21
CA SER A 417 40.64 -31.79 -7.52
C SER A 417 41.76 -30.96 -6.87
N SER A 418 41.47 -29.87 -6.17
CA SER A 418 42.44 -28.99 -5.54
C SER A 418 42.98 -29.58 -4.23
N ASP A 419 44.27 -29.42 -4.01
CA ASP A 419 44.94 -29.73 -2.72
C ASP A 419 44.49 -28.80 -1.58
N ASP A 420 44.06 -27.56 -1.89
CA ASP A 420 43.49 -26.59 -0.98
C ASP A 420 42.17 -26.04 -1.50
N ILE A 421 41.08 -26.77 -1.19
CA ILE A 421 39.72 -26.47 -1.62
C ILE A 421 39.30 -25.06 -1.20
N LYS A 422 39.65 -24.63 0.03
CA LYS A 422 39.26 -23.32 0.54
C LYS A 422 39.92 -22.18 -0.20
N SER A 423 41.25 -22.27 -0.40
CA SER A 423 42.00 -21.24 -1.11
C SER A 423 41.55 -21.12 -2.57
N THR A 424 41.33 -22.25 -3.24
CA THR A 424 40.82 -22.30 -4.62
C THR A 424 39.41 -21.68 -4.71
N LEU A 425 38.54 -22.00 -3.78
CA LEU A 425 37.19 -21.44 -3.74
C LEU A 425 37.22 -19.91 -3.52
N ASP A 426 38.04 -19.43 -2.59
CA ASP A 426 38.18 -18.00 -2.30
C ASP A 426 38.77 -17.23 -3.50
N GLU A 427 39.76 -17.79 -4.18
CA GLU A 427 40.36 -17.21 -5.39
C GLU A 427 39.35 -17.11 -6.54
N LYS A 428 38.66 -18.21 -6.85
CA LYS A 428 37.63 -18.23 -7.91
C LYS A 428 36.44 -17.35 -7.59
N THR A 429 36.07 -17.25 -6.31
CA THR A 429 34.98 -16.36 -5.88
C THR A 429 35.34 -14.89 -6.15
N LYS A 430 36.55 -14.45 -5.81
CA LYS A 430 37.03 -13.09 -6.10
C LYS A 430 37.14 -12.82 -7.60
N GLU A 431 37.62 -13.79 -8.36
CA GLU A 431 37.68 -13.70 -9.82
C GLU A 431 36.29 -13.50 -10.42
N TYR A 432 35.33 -14.34 -10.00
CA TYR A 432 33.94 -14.25 -10.46
C TYR A 432 33.25 -12.95 -10.04
N GLU A 433 33.43 -12.49 -8.79
CA GLU A 433 32.89 -11.20 -8.31
C GLU A 433 33.36 -10.04 -9.20
N ASN A 434 34.63 -9.98 -9.51
CA ASN A 434 35.20 -8.90 -10.34
C ASN A 434 34.66 -8.96 -11.79
N LEU A 435 34.45 -10.13 -12.34
CA LEU A 435 34.06 -10.32 -13.73
C LEU A 435 32.55 -10.25 -13.95
N GLN A 436 31.73 -10.68 -12.99
CA GLN A 436 30.29 -10.91 -13.21
C GLN A 436 29.36 -10.21 -12.21
N ASN A 437 29.83 -9.86 -11.00
CA ASN A 437 28.96 -9.30 -9.96
C ASN A 437 29.20 -7.80 -9.70
N SER A 438 30.11 -7.18 -10.43
CA SER A 438 30.39 -5.75 -10.31
C SER A 438 29.33 -4.90 -11.02
N VAL A 439 28.84 -3.86 -10.34
CA VAL A 439 27.92 -2.87 -10.96
C VAL A 439 28.54 -2.17 -12.15
N VAL A 440 29.87 -1.98 -12.17
CA VAL A 440 30.59 -1.41 -13.32
C VAL A 440 30.43 -2.28 -14.57
N TYR A 441 30.45 -3.60 -14.37
CA TYR A 441 30.26 -4.54 -15.46
C TYR A 441 28.80 -4.53 -15.98
N ALA A 442 27.83 -4.41 -15.07
CA ALA A 442 26.42 -4.25 -15.41
C ALA A 442 26.16 -2.93 -16.15
N ALA A 443 26.77 -1.83 -15.70
CA ALA A 443 26.66 -0.51 -16.36
C ALA A 443 27.27 -0.52 -17.77
N ARG A 444 28.44 -1.16 -17.98
CA ARG A 444 29.05 -1.32 -19.32
C ARG A 444 28.16 -2.05 -20.32
N ARG A 445 27.21 -2.84 -19.83
CA ARG A 445 26.23 -3.60 -20.64
C ARG A 445 24.86 -2.95 -20.74
N GLY A 446 24.68 -1.78 -20.13
CA GLY A 446 23.43 -1.02 -20.17
C GLY A 446 22.32 -1.54 -19.24
N TYR A 447 22.66 -2.36 -18.22
CA TYR A 447 21.70 -2.80 -17.21
C TYR A 447 21.56 -1.79 -16.06
N VAL A 448 22.51 -0.89 -15.90
CA VAL A 448 22.53 0.26 -14.98
C VAL A 448 22.85 1.49 -15.81
N ASP A 449 22.06 2.54 -15.68
CA ASP A 449 22.24 3.79 -16.44
C ASP A 449 23.36 4.65 -15.87
N ASP A 450 23.49 4.70 -14.53
CA ASP A 450 24.61 5.41 -13.89
C ASP A 450 24.95 4.83 -12.50
N ILE A 451 26.23 4.94 -12.13
CA ILE A 451 26.72 4.58 -10.80
C ILE A 451 26.87 5.87 -10.01
N ILE A 452 26.14 5.99 -8.92
CA ILE A 452 26.08 7.21 -8.12
C ILE A 452 26.67 7.03 -6.73
N THR A 453 27.18 8.12 -6.16
CA THR A 453 27.61 8.11 -4.77
C THR A 453 26.41 8.12 -3.83
N VAL A 454 26.57 7.58 -2.63
CA VAL A 454 25.51 7.62 -1.59
C VAL A 454 25.10 9.06 -1.30
N ALA A 455 26.06 9.96 -1.17
CA ALA A 455 25.82 11.37 -0.85
C ALA A 455 24.97 12.11 -1.90
N ASP A 456 25.08 11.72 -3.17
CA ASP A 456 24.38 12.37 -4.27
C ASP A 456 23.00 11.76 -4.56
N THR A 457 22.59 10.74 -3.81
CA THR A 457 21.37 9.95 -4.08
C THR A 457 20.13 10.86 -4.21
N ARG A 458 19.87 11.74 -3.24
CA ARG A 458 18.68 12.61 -3.26
C ARG A 458 18.62 13.46 -4.53
N LYS A 459 19.67 14.21 -4.84
CA LYS A 459 19.65 15.11 -6.01
C LYS A 459 19.56 14.36 -7.34
N ARG A 460 20.14 13.15 -7.42
CA ARG A 460 20.05 12.32 -8.64
C ARG A 460 18.65 11.77 -8.84
N LEU A 461 17.96 11.38 -7.76
CA LEU A 461 16.57 10.95 -7.82
C LEU A 461 15.63 12.10 -8.20
N ILE A 462 15.78 13.30 -7.61
CA ILE A 462 15.02 14.49 -7.99
C ILE A 462 15.20 14.78 -9.48
N ALA A 463 16.43 14.86 -9.97
CA ALA A 463 16.73 15.13 -11.38
C ALA A 463 16.12 14.06 -12.33
N ALA A 464 16.11 12.78 -11.91
CA ALA A 464 15.51 11.70 -12.67
C ALA A 464 13.99 11.85 -12.78
N PHE A 465 13.30 12.14 -11.67
CA PHE A 465 11.85 12.34 -11.69
C PHE A 465 11.43 13.61 -12.44
N GLU A 466 12.20 14.70 -12.32
CA GLU A 466 11.97 15.91 -13.11
C GLU A 466 12.12 15.66 -14.62
N MET A 467 13.15 14.92 -15.03
CA MET A 467 13.34 14.56 -16.44
C MET A 467 12.21 13.69 -16.96
N LEU A 468 11.66 12.80 -16.12
CA LEU A 468 10.57 11.89 -16.46
C LEU A 468 9.17 12.50 -16.30
N PHE A 469 9.05 13.72 -15.81
CA PHE A 469 7.77 14.36 -15.49
C PHE A 469 6.74 14.31 -16.64
N THR A 470 7.19 14.46 -17.87
CA THR A 470 6.33 14.44 -19.06
C THR A 470 6.24 13.08 -19.73
N LYS A 471 6.69 12.01 -19.05
CA LYS A 471 6.61 10.65 -19.62
C LYS A 471 5.20 10.29 -19.99
N LYS A 472 5.04 9.77 -21.22
CA LYS A 472 3.79 9.17 -21.71
C LYS A 472 4.09 7.79 -22.28
N GLU A 473 3.35 6.81 -21.80
CA GLU A 473 3.46 5.43 -22.25
C GLU A 473 2.07 4.80 -22.33
N ASP A 474 1.66 4.34 -23.50
CA ASP A 474 0.37 3.72 -23.70
C ASP A 474 0.45 2.20 -23.54
N ARG A 475 -0.57 1.61 -22.97
CA ARG A 475 -0.73 0.16 -22.83
C ARG A 475 -2.03 -0.29 -23.51
N PRO A 476 -2.09 -1.55 -24.02
CA PRO A 476 -3.34 -2.10 -24.54
C PRO A 476 -4.43 -2.13 -23.47
N TYR A 477 -5.64 -1.74 -23.85
CA TYR A 477 -6.81 -1.79 -22.97
C TYR A 477 -7.15 -3.24 -22.57
N LYS A 478 -7.81 -3.39 -21.39
CA LYS A 478 -8.36 -4.64 -20.89
C LYS A 478 -7.32 -5.76 -20.65
N LYS A 479 -6.14 -5.41 -20.17
CA LYS A 479 -5.24 -6.41 -19.59
C LYS A 479 -5.84 -6.94 -18.29
N HIS A 480 -5.72 -8.25 -18.07
CA HIS A 480 -6.30 -8.90 -16.90
C HIS A 480 -5.29 -9.20 -15.78
N GLY A 481 -4.01 -8.91 -15.98
CA GLY A 481 -2.97 -9.22 -15.01
C GLY A 481 -2.69 -10.73 -14.87
N THR A 482 -2.12 -11.11 -13.73
CA THR A 482 -1.91 -12.53 -13.39
C THR A 482 -3.10 -13.04 -12.59
N ILE A 483 -3.81 -14.04 -13.09
CA ILE A 483 -4.96 -14.68 -12.41
C ILE A 483 -4.49 -15.73 -11.41
#